data_5ed18403a887a821c1369f5945ca9fbc
#
_entry.id   5ed18403a887a821c1369f5945ca9fbc
#
_cell.length_a   1.000
_cell.length_b   1.000
_cell.length_c   1.000
_cell.angle_alpha   90.00
_cell.angle_beta   90.00
_cell.angle_gamma   90.00
#
_symmetry.space_group_name_H-M   'P 1'
#
loop_
_entity.id
_entity.type
_entity.pdbx_description
1 polymer ?
#
loop_
_entity_poly.entity_id
_entity_poly.type
_entity_poly.pdbx_seq_one_letter_code
_entity_poly.pdbx_strand_id
1 'polypeptide(L)'
;MKSITLFLVAFCLFSLHIYGQNFKKLNDSDVDYKKIKIAQVFANDFLTKLKVGSTYQFKNEAIDALKNQLTDENQKAVYQQLKGQFGDFQTLEYAETWIQNGNASIHIFRYKGNFDKSNKKLEIRVVLNESDKIAGFWVRPWSDMLN
;
A
#
# COMPACT_ATOMS: atom_id res chain seq x y z
N MET A 1 1.10 -33.89 6.43
CA MET A 1 1.21 -32.80 5.45
C MET A 1 0.17 -31.75 5.80
N LYS A 2 0.61 -30.63 6.44
CA LYS A 2 -0.29 -29.53 6.76
C LYS A 2 -0.40 -28.66 5.51
N SER A 3 -1.59 -28.64 4.92
CA SER A 3 -1.94 -27.77 3.81
C SER A 3 -1.77 -26.31 4.28
N ILE A 4 -0.76 -25.63 3.73
CA ILE A 4 -0.59 -24.19 3.94
C ILE A 4 -1.65 -23.53 3.08
N THR A 5 -2.80 -23.29 3.67
CA THR A 5 -3.82 -22.43 3.07
C THR A 5 -3.21 -21.04 3.03
N LEU A 6 -2.78 -20.64 1.85
CA LEU A 6 -2.30 -19.29 1.56
C LEU A 6 -3.48 -18.32 1.73
N PHE A 7 -3.71 -17.86 2.96
CA PHE A 7 -4.63 -16.76 3.20
C PHE A 7 -3.99 -15.50 2.63
N LEU A 8 -4.37 -15.20 1.41
CA LEU A 8 -4.13 -13.91 0.79
C LEU A 8 -4.81 -12.87 1.67
N VAL A 9 -4.03 -12.12 2.48
CA VAL A 9 -4.54 -10.92 3.12
C VAL A 9 -4.72 -9.88 2.02
N ALA A 10 -5.74 -10.11 1.20
CA ALA A 10 -6.25 -9.12 0.30
C ALA A 10 -7.16 -8.22 1.14
N PHE A 11 -6.57 -7.15 1.70
CA PHE A 11 -7.35 -6.01 2.15
C PHE A 11 -7.86 -5.29 0.89
N CYS A 12 -8.63 -6.03 0.10
CA CYS A 12 -9.31 -5.57 -1.09
C CYS A 12 -10.75 -5.30 -0.76
N LEU A 13 -11.05 -4.08 -0.33
CA LEU A 13 -12.42 -3.59 -0.37
C LEU A 13 -12.54 -2.32 -1.22
N PHE A 14 -11.70 -2.21 -2.24
CA PHE A 14 -12.06 -1.49 -3.44
C PHE A 14 -11.99 -2.48 -4.60
N SER A 15 -13.14 -3.09 -4.90
CA SER A 15 -13.42 -3.54 -6.26
C SER A 15 -13.49 -2.29 -7.15
N LEU A 16 -12.34 -1.62 -7.33
CA LEU A 16 -12.11 -0.99 -8.61
C LEU A 16 -12.16 -2.17 -9.56
N HIS A 17 -13.29 -2.29 -10.27
CA HIS A 17 -13.41 -3.23 -11.37
C HIS A 17 -12.35 -2.85 -12.38
N ILE A 18 -11.14 -3.40 -12.22
CA ILE A 18 -9.97 -3.19 -13.08
C ILE A 18 -10.14 -4.12 -14.30
N TYR A 19 -11.34 -4.12 -14.86
CA TYR A 19 -11.56 -4.73 -16.15
C TYR A 19 -11.20 -3.70 -17.22
N GLY A 20 -10.03 -3.88 -17.87
CA GLY A 20 -9.62 -3.11 -19.04
C GLY A 20 -8.93 -1.78 -18.77
N GLN A 21 -8.39 -1.56 -17.56
CA GLN A 21 -7.62 -0.34 -17.27
C GLN A 21 -6.17 -0.54 -17.68
N ASN A 22 -5.70 0.26 -18.64
CA ASN A 22 -4.31 0.26 -19.07
C ASN A 22 -3.46 1.02 -18.05
N PHE A 23 -2.63 0.29 -17.29
CA PHE A 23 -1.60 0.88 -16.46
C PHE A 23 -0.30 0.98 -17.25
N LYS A 24 0.39 2.09 -17.10
CA LYS A 24 1.70 2.34 -17.66
C LYS A 24 2.70 2.62 -16.55
N LYS A 25 3.82 1.89 -16.56
CA LYS A 25 4.96 2.21 -15.72
C LYS A 25 5.60 3.51 -16.21
N LEU A 26 5.87 4.42 -15.29
CA LEU A 26 6.60 5.65 -15.59
C LEU A 26 8.11 5.41 -15.64
N ASN A 27 8.80 6.12 -16.54
CA ASN A 27 10.24 6.20 -16.48
C ASN A 27 10.66 7.09 -15.29
N ASP A 28 11.85 6.89 -14.79
CA ASP A 28 12.36 7.66 -13.63
C ASP A 28 12.37 9.18 -13.89
N SER A 29 12.59 9.59 -15.14
CA SER A 29 12.55 11.01 -15.55
C SER A 29 11.15 11.65 -15.48
N ASP A 30 10.10 10.84 -15.50
CA ASP A 30 8.71 11.29 -15.62
C ASP A 30 7.98 11.25 -14.28
N VAL A 31 8.66 10.79 -13.22
CA VAL A 31 8.07 10.61 -11.91
C VAL A 31 8.08 11.91 -11.12
N ASP A 32 6.95 12.23 -10.50
CA ASP A 32 6.86 13.37 -9.57
C ASP A 32 7.37 12.94 -8.17
N TYR A 33 8.58 13.38 -7.84
CA TYR A 33 9.23 13.10 -6.54
C TYR A 33 8.44 13.63 -5.34
N LYS A 34 7.66 14.70 -5.52
CA LYS A 34 6.79 15.21 -4.44
C LYS A 34 5.69 14.19 -4.10
N LYS A 35 5.09 13.60 -5.12
CA LYS A 35 4.06 12.56 -4.96
C LYS A 35 4.65 11.27 -4.37
N ILE A 36 5.86 10.86 -4.81
CA ILE A 36 6.58 9.73 -4.18
C ILE A 36 6.72 9.98 -2.68
N LYS A 37 7.14 11.19 -2.29
CA LYS A 37 7.36 11.53 -0.89
C LYS A 37 6.07 11.53 -0.08
N ILE A 38 4.97 12.05 -0.62
CA ILE A 38 3.65 12.00 0.04
C ILE A 38 3.28 10.55 0.35
N ALA A 39 3.35 9.67 -0.65
CA ALA A 39 3.02 8.26 -0.50
C ALA A 39 3.98 7.53 0.46
N GLN A 40 5.28 7.83 0.40
CA GLN A 40 6.29 7.24 1.27
C GLN A 40 6.13 7.62 2.73
N VAL A 41 5.92 8.90 3.00
CA VAL A 41 5.72 9.40 4.37
C VAL A 41 4.48 8.77 4.97
N PHE A 42 3.38 8.75 4.23
CA PHE A 42 2.16 8.09 4.71
C PHE A 42 2.40 6.61 5.04
N ALA A 43 2.95 5.84 4.10
CA ALA A 43 3.14 4.39 4.30
C ALA A 43 4.08 4.09 5.49
N ASN A 44 5.17 4.87 5.60
CA ASN A 44 6.12 4.73 6.70
C ASN A 44 5.48 5.06 8.05
N ASP A 45 4.78 6.19 8.15
CA ASP A 45 4.13 6.61 9.40
C ASP A 45 3.01 5.67 9.80
N PHE A 46 2.19 5.22 8.83
CA PHE A 46 1.13 4.26 9.05
C PHE A 46 1.66 2.96 9.67
N LEU A 47 2.63 2.32 9.01
CA LEU A 47 3.18 1.05 9.48
C LEU A 47 3.99 1.21 10.78
N THR A 48 4.70 2.32 10.96
CA THR A 48 5.45 2.58 12.20
C THR A 48 4.54 2.78 13.40
N LYS A 49 3.42 3.49 13.23
CA LYS A 49 2.43 3.66 14.31
C LYS A 49 1.81 2.32 14.71
N LEU A 50 1.45 1.49 13.75
CA LEU A 50 0.89 0.16 14.01
C LEU A 50 1.91 -0.76 14.69
N LYS A 51 3.18 -0.69 14.31
CA LYS A 51 4.28 -1.44 14.94
C LYS A 51 4.39 -1.17 16.44
N VAL A 52 4.21 0.08 16.86
CA VAL A 52 4.27 0.46 18.28
C VAL A 52 2.92 0.36 19.00
N GLY A 53 1.92 -0.29 18.39
CA GLY A 53 0.60 -0.51 18.99
C GLY A 53 -0.35 0.69 18.94
N SER A 54 0.02 1.74 18.21
CA SER A 54 -0.81 2.92 17.96
C SER A 54 -1.59 2.77 16.67
N THR A 55 -2.47 3.72 16.36
CA THR A 55 -3.19 3.79 15.08
C THR A 55 -2.88 5.09 14.35
N TYR A 56 -2.97 5.06 13.03
CA TYR A 56 -2.79 6.24 12.19
C TYR A 56 -4.10 7.04 12.17
N GLN A 57 -4.02 8.31 12.51
CA GLN A 57 -5.17 9.21 12.53
C GLN A 57 -5.24 9.99 11.22
N PHE A 58 -6.15 9.57 10.35
CA PHE A 58 -6.38 10.23 9.06
C PHE A 58 -6.96 11.63 9.25
N LYS A 59 -6.48 12.57 8.44
CA LYS A 59 -6.99 13.94 8.33
C LYS A 59 -7.55 14.15 6.91
N ASN A 60 -7.06 15.18 6.22
CA ASN A 60 -7.50 15.55 4.87
C ASN A 60 -6.65 14.92 3.76
N GLU A 61 -5.60 14.19 4.10
CA GLU A 61 -4.66 13.57 3.14
C GLU A 61 -5.21 12.31 2.47
N ALA A 62 -6.32 11.75 2.98
CA ALA A 62 -6.95 10.55 2.42
C ALA A 62 -8.41 10.79 2.04
N ILE A 63 -8.90 9.99 1.10
CA ILE A 63 -10.34 9.99 0.75
C ILE A 63 -11.17 9.35 1.86
N ASP A 64 -12.44 9.79 1.99
CA ASP A 64 -13.34 9.30 3.05
C ASP A 64 -13.55 7.79 2.99
N ALA A 65 -13.65 7.22 1.79
CA ALA A 65 -13.82 5.79 1.62
C ALA A 65 -12.66 4.98 2.26
N LEU A 66 -11.40 5.44 2.10
CA LEU A 66 -10.24 4.79 2.74
C LEU A 66 -10.26 4.96 4.26
N LYS A 67 -10.59 6.15 4.75
CA LYS A 67 -10.71 6.42 6.20
C LYS A 67 -11.77 5.54 6.85
N ASN A 68 -12.92 5.37 6.20
CA ASN A 68 -14.01 4.54 6.69
C ASN A 68 -13.66 3.04 6.73
N GLN A 69 -12.76 2.59 5.88
CA GLN A 69 -12.27 1.21 5.87
C GLN A 69 -11.15 0.96 6.87
N LEU A 70 -10.23 1.90 7.01
CA LEU A 70 -9.08 1.82 7.91
C LEU A 70 -9.41 2.45 9.28
N THR A 71 -10.50 1.99 9.90
CA THR A 71 -10.80 2.31 11.31
C THR A 71 -9.68 1.82 12.23
N ASP A 72 -9.60 2.36 13.44
CA ASP A 72 -8.59 1.96 14.44
C ASP A 72 -8.58 0.44 14.67
N GLU A 73 -9.75 -0.17 14.73
CA GLU A 73 -9.91 -1.62 14.90
C GLU A 73 -9.36 -2.38 13.69
N ASN A 74 -9.74 -1.97 12.47
CA ASN A 74 -9.29 -2.61 11.23
C ASN A 74 -7.79 -2.47 11.03
N GLN A 75 -7.22 -1.31 11.34
CA GLN A 75 -5.78 -1.08 11.28
C GLN A 75 -5.03 -2.06 12.18
N LYS A 76 -5.47 -2.22 13.44
CA LYS A 76 -4.86 -3.14 14.40
C LYS A 76 -4.99 -4.59 13.93
N ALA A 77 -6.18 -4.99 13.47
CA ALA A 77 -6.43 -6.36 12.99
C ALA A 77 -5.52 -6.71 11.80
N VAL A 78 -5.42 -5.82 10.80
CA VAL A 78 -4.55 -6.01 9.63
C VAL A 78 -3.09 -6.12 10.04
N TYR A 79 -2.62 -5.24 10.93
CA TYR A 79 -1.22 -5.28 11.34
C TYR A 79 -0.88 -6.55 12.14
N GLN A 80 -1.79 -7.03 12.99
CA GLN A 80 -1.59 -8.30 13.70
C GLN A 80 -1.43 -9.48 12.73
N GLN A 81 -2.18 -9.50 11.65
CA GLN A 81 -2.04 -10.52 10.60
C GLN A 81 -0.69 -10.40 9.88
N LEU A 82 -0.28 -9.19 9.49
CA LEU A 82 1.03 -8.95 8.88
C LEU A 82 2.16 -9.37 9.81
N LYS A 83 2.11 -8.96 11.06
CA LYS A 83 3.10 -9.30 12.10
C LYS A 83 3.18 -10.81 12.35
N GLY A 84 2.04 -11.50 12.36
CA GLY A 84 1.99 -12.94 12.52
C GLY A 84 2.66 -13.69 11.37
N GLN A 85 2.55 -13.19 10.13
CA GLN A 85 3.10 -13.83 8.95
C GLN A 85 4.53 -13.40 8.62
N PHE A 86 4.86 -12.12 8.77
CA PHE A 86 6.09 -11.53 8.25
C PHE A 86 6.94 -10.84 9.31
N GLY A 87 6.45 -10.73 10.54
CA GLY A 87 7.10 -10.01 11.62
C GLY A 87 6.79 -8.51 11.61
N ASP A 88 7.60 -7.75 12.33
CA ASP A 88 7.43 -6.31 12.45
C ASP A 88 8.04 -5.56 11.26
N PHE A 89 7.33 -4.53 10.81
CA PHE A 89 7.81 -3.60 9.78
C PHE A 89 9.13 -2.95 10.20
N GLN A 90 10.10 -2.87 9.28
CA GLN A 90 11.40 -2.26 9.49
C GLN A 90 11.60 -1.01 8.63
N THR A 91 11.58 -1.17 7.32
CA THR A 91 11.86 -0.09 6.37
C THR A 91 11.07 -0.30 5.08
N LEU A 92 10.95 0.76 4.30
CA LEU A 92 10.49 0.69 2.92
C LEU A 92 11.43 1.45 1.98
N GLU A 93 11.50 0.98 0.75
CA GLU A 93 12.32 1.53 -0.31
C GLU A 93 11.47 1.71 -1.57
N TYR A 94 11.53 2.90 -2.17
CA TYR A 94 10.82 3.17 -3.41
C TYR A 94 11.31 2.24 -4.53
N ALA A 95 10.38 1.66 -5.28
CA ALA A 95 10.68 0.77 -6.39
C ALA A 95 10.24 1.35 -7.73
N GLU A 96 8.97 1.76 -7.85
CA GLU A 96 8.45 2.21 -9.14
C GLU A 96 7.09 2.92 -9.00
N THR A 97 6.73 3.67 -10.04
CA THR A 97 5.42 4.32 -10.17
C THR A 97 4.71 3.86 -11.43
N TRP A 98 3.42 3.61 -11.30
CA TRP A 98 2.51 3.32 -12.41
C TRP A 98 1.40 4.36 -12.45
N ILE A 99 0.93 4.68 -13.65
CA ILE A 99 -0.24 5.55 -13.84
C ILE A 99 -1.35 4.80 -14.56
N GLN A 100 -2.57 5.17 -14.26
CA GLN A 100 -3.73 4.75 -15.03
C GLN A 100 -4.05 5.80 -16.08
N ASN A 101 -4.16 5.37 -17.34
CA ASN A 101 -4.63 6.22 -18.43
C ASN A 101 -6.17 6.22 -18.41
N GLY A 102 -6.77 7.38 -18.17
CA GLY A 102 -8.23 7.56 -18.12
C GLY A 102 -8.61 8.95 -17.64
N ASN A 103 -9.91 9.16 -17.37
CA ASN A 103 -10.44 10.45 -16.94
C ASN A 103 -10.04 10.89 -15.53
N ALA A 104 -9.52 9.97 -14.72
CA ALA A 104 -8.96 10.25 -13.40
C ALA A 104 -7.50 9.80 -13.38
N SER A 105 -6.57 10.72 -13.14
CA SER A 105 -5.14 10.41 -13.02
C SER A 105 -4.87 9.71 -11.70
N ILE A 106 -4.82 8.39 -11.73
CA ILE A 106 -4.43 7.59 -10.57
C ILE A 106 -2.95 7.27 -10.68
N HIS A 107 -2.20 7.57 -9.61
CA HIS A 107 -0.79 7.23 -9.47
C HIS A 107 -0.65 6.11 -8.45
N ILE A 108 0.04 5.04 -8.84
CA ILE A 108 0.31 3.87 -8.02
C ILE A 108 1.80 3.87 -7.68
N PHE A 109 2.13 4.07 -6.41
CA PHE A 109 3.49 4.03 -5.91
C PHE A 109 3.74 2.69 -5.25
N ARG A 110 4.78 1.99 -5.68
CA ARG A 110 5.17 0.69 -5.16
C ARG A 110 6.49 0.80 -4.43
N TYR A 111 6.50 0.29 -3.20
CA TYR A 111 7.68 0.23 -2.35
C TYR A 111 8.00 -1.21 -1.99
N LYS A 112 9.29 -1.53 -1.84
CA LYS A 112 9.74 -2.80 -1.26
C LYS A 112 9.86 -2.62 0.25
N GLY A 113 9.02 -3.30 1.01
CA GLY A 113 9.01 -3.29 2.46
C GLY A 113 9.83 -4.43 3.06
N ASN A 114 10.60 -4.14 4.10
CA ASN A 114 11.31 -5.11 4.91
C ASN A 114 10.53 -5.38 6.19
N PHE A 115 10.41 -6.66 6.54
CA PHE A 115 9.82 -7.13 7.78
C PHE A 115 10.79 -8.13 8.43
N ASP A 116 10.91 -8.10 9.75
CA ASP A 116 12.02 -8.75 10.47
C ASP A 116 12.00 -10.29 10.44
N LYS A 117 10.85 -10.92 10.15
CA LYS A 117 10.72 -12.38 10.02
C LYS A 117 10.57 -12.85 8.58
N SER A 118 10.66 -11.94 7.61
CA SER A 118 10.50 -12.27 6.19
C SER A 118 11.83 -12.17 5.45
N ASN A 119 12.21 -13.24 4.76
CA ASN A 119 13.37 -13.25 3.85
C ASN A 119 13.03 -12.61 2.49
N LYS A 120 11.75 -12.32 2.23
CA LYS A 120 11.27 -11.74 0.98
C LYS A 120 10.76 -10.33 1.23
N LYS A 121 11.00 -9.46 0.25
CA LYS A 121 10.39 -8.13 0.23
C LYS A 121 8.89 -8.24 0.06
N LEU A 122 8.16 -7.43 0.79
CA LEU A 122 6.73 -7.23 0.55
C LEU A 122 6.52 -5.97 -0.31
N GLU A 123 5.49 -5.99 -1.14
CA GLU A 123 5.02 -4.80 -1.80
C GLU A 123 4.19 -3.98 -0.82
N ILE A 124 4.58 -2.72 -0.63
CA ILE A 124 3.76 -1.70 0.00
C ILE A 124 3.30 -0.79 -1.12
N ARG A 125 1.99 -0.79 -1.38
CA ARG A 125 1.37 -0.04 -2.47
C ARG A 125 0.55 1.11 -1.90
N VAL A 126 0.81 2.31 -2.40
CA VAL A 126 0.01 3.51 -2.10
C VAL A 126 -0.55 4.06 -3.40
N VAL A 127 -1.83 4.38 -3.41
CA VAL A 127 -2.49 5.00 -4.56
C VAL A 127 -2.85 6.44 -4.20
N LEU A 128 -2.44 7.37 -5.04
CA LEU A 128 -2.91 8.76 -5.00
C LEU A 128 -3.89 9.02 -6.14
N ASN A 129 -4.93 9.78 -5.84
CA ASN A 129 -5.85 10.31 -6.86
C ASN A 129 -5.31 11.60 -7.47
N GLU A 130 -6.05 12.20 -8.41
CA GLU A 130 -5.68 13.44 -9.10
C GLU A 130 -5.49 14.66 -8.16
N SER A 131 -6.12 14.64 -6.99
CA SER A 131 -5.98 15.68 -5.95
C SER A 131 -4.88 15.38 -4.93
N ASP A 132 -3.98 14.44 -5.22
CA ASP A 132 -2.88 13.98 -4.36
C ASP A 132 -3.36 13.40 -3.03
N LYS A 133 -4.64 12.96 -2.93
CA LYS A 133 -5.15 12.28 -1.76
C LYS A 133 -4.89 10.79 -1.85
N ILE A 134 -4.58 10.19 -0.71
CA ILE A 134 -4.40 8.74 -0.58
C ILE A 134 -5.76 8.07 -0.80
N ALA A 135 -5.84 7.29 -1.86
CA ALA A 135 -7.06 6.60 -2.30
C ALA A 135 -6.99 5.08 -2.12
N GLY A 136 -5.82 4.54 -1.81
CA GLY A 136 -5.64 3.11 -1.57
C GLY A 136 -4.31 2.80 -0.89
N PHE A 137 -4.31 1.69 -0.13
CA PHE A 137 -3.14 1.17 0.57
C PHE A 137 -3.21 -0.35 0.64
N TRP A 138 -2.12 -1.05 0.25
CA TRP A 138 -2.01 -2.51 0.31
C TRP A 138 -0.62 -2.94 0.76
N VAL A 139 -0.55 -4.08 1.46
CA VAL A 139 0.68 -4.80 1.74
C VAL A 139 0.48 -6.24 1.28
N ARG A 140 1.38 -6.74 0.41
CA ARG A 140 1.28 -8.07 -0.18
C ARG A 140 2.67 -8.60 -0.58
N PRO A 141 2.84 -9.89 -0.91
CA PRO A 141 4.09 -10.37 -1.47
C PRO A 141 4.48 -9.60 -2.73
N TRP A 142 5.79 -9.31 -2.88
CA TRP A 142 6.29 -8.63 -4.07
C TRP A 142 6.05 -9.47 -5.33
N SER A 143 5.62 -8.81 -6.40
CA SER A 143 5.54 -9.34 -7.76
C SER A 143 6.13 -8.33 -8.73
N ASP A 144 6.89 -8.79 -9.74
CA ASP A 144 7.46 -7.90 -10.76
C ASP A 144 6.39 -7.31 -11.69
N MET A 145 5.21 -7.90 -11.71
CA MET A 145 4.05 -7.39 -12.45
C MET A 145 3.12 -6.63 -11.53
N LEU A 146 2.47 -5.59 -12.08
CA LEU A 146 1.36 -4.91 -11.41
C LEU A 146 0.09 -5.76 -11.57
N ASN A 147 -0.27 -6.49 -10.50
CA ASN A 147 -1.45 -7.37 -10.47
C ASN A 147 -2.56 -6.72 -9.64
#